data_c2d58902e3caf1ecf2dadbd9fdf72d23
#
_entry.id   c2d58902e3caf1ecf2dadbd9fdf72d23
#
_cell.length_a   1.000
_cell.length_b   1.000
_cell.length_c   1.000
_cell.angle_alpha   90.00
_cell.angle_beta   90.00
_cell.angle_gamma   90.00
#
_symmetry.space_group_name_H-M   'P 1'
#
loop_
_entity.id
_entity.type
_entity.pdbx_description
1 polymer ?
#
loop_
_entity_poly.entity_id
_entity_poly.type
_entity_poly.pdbx_seq_one_letter_code
_entity_poly.pdbx_strand_id
1 'polypeptide(L)'
;QGDQVDFLNSLLHNGVNTIRLRLWVNPAENSSSFHEVKEFSTILKSLGFRVWITPHFSDTWAHPGQQILPSEWESLSFEELKEELYSHINQIMTEIEPEYIQIGNEINTGVLFPHGDIVNHPNQFLELINQGVNAVRNSSSETKIILHCAGYEASEWFFNLVNEVDYDIIGISYYPKWHGKSLEELEGELSNLSGNFGKEILIAETAYPFTLGWNDWTNNIVGLDEHLILPDYPATPEGQRNFIRDLKTV
;
A
#
# COMPACT_ATOMS: atom_id res chain seq x y z
N GLN A 1 3.07 -20.85 -27.69
CA GLN A 1 3.50 -19.43 -27.69
C GLN A 1 2.22 -18.62 -27.84
N GLY A 2 1.85 -17.83 -26.80
CA GLY A 2 0.71 -16.93 -26.89
C GLY A 2 1.06 -15.68 -27.68
N ASP A 3 0.05 -14.98 -28.17
CA ASP A 3 0.22 -13.69 -28.84
C ASP A 3 0.80 -12.67 -27.86
N GLN A 4 1.64 -11.78 -28.36
CA GLN A 4 2.17 -10.67 -27.56
C GLN A 4 1.01 -9.71 -27.27
N VAL A 5 0.69 -9.53 -25.99
CA VAL A 5 -0.39 -8.64 -25.53
C VAL A 5 0.22 -7.36 -24.97
N ASP A 6 -0.33 -6.22 -25.36
CA ASP A 6 -0.06 -4.96 -24.68
C ASP A 6 -0.72 -5.01 -23.30
N PHE A 7 0.10 -5.17 -22.27
CA PHE A 7 -0.35 -5.41 -20.90
C PHE A 7 -1.18 -4.24 -20.33
N LEU A 8 -0.73 -3.00 -20.53
CA LEU A 8 -1.44 -1.82 -20.00
C LEU A 8 -2.79 -1.62 -20.68
N ASN A 9 -2.84 -1.75 -21.99
CA ASN A 9 -4.11 -1.69 -22.71
C ASN A 9 -5.04 -2.85 -22.32
N SER A 10 -4.50 -4.04 -22.07
CA SER A 10 -5.30 -5.16 -21.56
C SER A 10 -5.91 -4.87 -20.20
N LEU A 11 -5.15 -4.24 -19.27
CA LEU A 11 -5.67 -3.81 -17.96
C LEU A 11 -6.84 -2.82 -18.10
N LEU A 12 -6.70 -1.79 -18.95
CA LEU A 12 -7.76 -0.82 -19.21
C LEU A 12 -9.03 -1.47 -19.75
N HIS A 13 -8.89 -2.35 -20.75
CA HIS A 13 -10.02 -3.07 -21.33
C HIS A 13 -10.74 -3.98 -20.33
N ASN A 14 -10.04 -4.44 -19.30
CA ASN A 14 -10.62 -5.25 -18.22
C ASN A 14 -11.09 -4.41 -17.00
N GLY A 15 -11.15 -3.08 -17.13
CA GLY A 15 -11.74 -2.19 -16.14
C GLY A 15 -10.79 -1.72 -15.04
N VAL A 16 -9.49 -2.00 -15.15
CA VAL A 16 -8.49 -1.41 -14.25
C VAL A 16 -8.33 0.05 -14.59
N ASN A 17 -8.52 0.92 -13.61
CA ASN A 17 -8.49 2.37 -13.81
C ASN A 17 -7.42 3.08 -12.96
N THR A 18 -6.77 2.36 -12.05
CA THR A 18 -5.78 2.90 -11.12
C THR A 18 -4.61 1.94 -11.01
N ILE A 19 -3.39 2.46 -11.04
CA ILE A 19 -2.16 1.68 -10.85
C ILE A 19 -1.46 2.17 -9.59
N ARG A 20 -1.21 1.25 -8.65
CA ARG A 20 -0.45 1.50 -7.43
C ARG A 20 1.03 1.27 -7.69
N LEU A 21 1.85 2.29 -7.40
CA LEU A 21 3.30 2.27 -7.60
C LEU A 21 4.01 2.42 -6.27
N ARG A 22 4.86 1.47 -5.96
CA ARG A 22 5.79 1.55 -4.85
C ARG A 22 6.89 2.56 -5.17
N LEU A 23 7.29 3.35 -4.18
CA LEU A 23 8.40 4.29 -4.26
C LEU A 23 9.36 4.06 -3.09
N TRP A 24 10.63 3.82 -3.39
CA TRP A 24 11.73 3.81 -2.43
C TRP A 24 12.51 5.12 -2.48
N VAL A 25 13.20 5.47 -1.38
CA VAL A 25 13.94 6.74 -1.29
C VAL A 25 15.23 6.65 -2.11
N ASN A 26 16.12 5.71 -1.78
CA ASN A 26 17.39 5.51 -2.46
C ASN A 26 17.65 4.00 -2.68
N PRO A 27 16.93 3.34 -3.60
CA PRO A 27 17.10 1.91 -3.83
C PRO A 27 18.48 1.57 -4.41
N ALA A 28 19.03 0.42 -4.01
CA ALA A 28 20.33 -0.06 -4.50
C ALA A 28 20.36 -0.29 -6.03
N GLU A 29 19.21 -0.62 -6.61
CA GLU A 29 18.98 -0.67 -8.05
C GLU A 29 17.98 0.44 -8.42
N ASN A 30 17.92 0.83 -9.68
CA ASN A 30 17.03 1.92 -10.12
C ASN A 30 15.53 1.58 -10.00
N SER A 31 15.20 0.33 -9.70
CA SER A 31 13.82 -0.13 -9.56
C SER A 31 13.10 0.56 -8.41
N SER A 32 11.92 1.11 -8.70
CA SER A 32 11.11 1.89 -7.75
C SER A 32 11.78 3.16 -7.23
N SER A 33 12.79 3.68 -7.94
CA SER A 33 13.36 5.00 -7.67
C SER A 33 12.39 6.12 -8.05
N PHE A 34 12.60 7.31 -7.52
CA PHE A 34 11.78 8.48 -7.85
C PHE A 34 11.71 8.74 -9.37
N HIS A 35 12.84 8.64 -10.05
CA HIS A 35 12.94 8.87 -11.49
C HIS A 35 12.11 7.85 -12.28
N GLU A 36 12.29 6.56 -12.03
CA GLU A 36 11.53 5.49 -12.71
C GLU A 36 10.02 5.63 -12.46
N VAL A 37 9.62 5.85 -11.20
CA VAL A 37 8.21 5.99 -10.82
C VAL A 37 7.58 7.23 -11.48
N LYS A 38 8.29 8.36 -11.54
CA LYS A 38 7.83 9.57 -12.22
C LYS A 38 7.63 9.35 -13.72
N GLU A 39 8.61 8.75 -14.39
CA GLU A 39 8.51 8.46 -15.82
C GLU A 39 7.34 7.51 -16.11
N PHE A 40 7.21 6.44 -15.33
CA PHE A 40 6.12 5.49 -15.51
C PHE A 40 4.76 6.10 -15.19
N SER A 41 4.67 6.95 -14.17
CA SER A 41 3.44 7.70 -13.85
C SER A 41 2.98 8.57 -15.02
N THR A 42 3.92 9.20 -15.73
CA THR A 42 3.61 9.99 -16.92
C THR A 42 3.00 9.13 -18.03
N ILE A 43 3.57 7.94 -18.26
CA ILE A 43 3.01 6.98 -19.23
C ILE A 43 1.61 6.55 -18.81
N LEU A 44 1.41 6.16 -17.56
CA LEU A 44 0.12 5.70 -17.05
C LEU A 44 -0.97 6.77 -17.20
N LYS A 45 -0.67 8.00 -16.83
CA LYS A 45 -1.60 9.13 -16.98
C LYS A 45 -1.94 9.39 -18.45
N SER A 46 -0.97 9.30 -19.36
CA SER A 46 -1.20 9.45 -20.80
C SER A 46 -2.13 8.38 -21.38
N LEU A 47 -2.20 7.21 -20.76
CA LEU A 47 -3.11 6.12 -21.12
C LEU A 47 -4.48 6.22 -20.42
N GLY A 48 -4.66 7.16 -19.48
CA GLY A 48 -5.91 7.37 -18.77
C GLY A 48 -6.03 6.63 -17.43
N PHE A 49 -4.94 6.06 -16.90
CA PHE A 49 -4.92 5.55 -15.55
C PHE A 49 -4.82 6.67 -14.52
N ARG A 50 -5.42 6.47 -13.37
CA ARG A 50 -5.09 7.19 -12.14
C ARG A 50 -3.84 6.56 -11.53
N VAL A 51 -3.04 7.39 -10.87
CA VAL A 51 -1.79 6.97 -10.22
C VAL A 51 -1.95 7.02 -8.71
N TRP A 52 -1.56 5.93 -8.06
CA TRP A 52 -1.50 5.78 -6.62
C TRP A 52 -0.06 5.54 -6.20
N ILE A 53 0.56 6.51 -5.55
CA ILE A 53 1.94 6.41 -5.07
C ILE A 53 1.96 5.90 -3.63
N THR A 54 2.82 4.91 -3.39
CA THR A 54 3.09 4.35 -2.07
C THR A 54 4.57 4.53 -1.72
N PRO A 55 4.96 5.69 -1.14
CA PRO A 55 6.30 5.84 -0.60
C PRO A 55 6.47 4.93 0.62
N HIS A 56 7.51 4.11 0.61
CA HIS A 56 7.84 3.22 1.71
C HIS A 56 8.66 3.89 2.80
N PHE A 57 9.21 5.10 2.53
CA PHE A 57 10.16 5.82 3.39
C PHE A 57 11.32 4.93 3.82
N SER A 58 11.82 4.14 2.90
CA SER A 58 12.93 3.20 3.05
C SER A 58 13.60 3.01 1.69
N ASP A 59 14.79 2.45 1.68
CA ASP A 59 15.52 2.06 0.45
C ASP A 59 15.11 0.67 -0.05
N THR A 60 14.21 0.00 0.69
CA THR A 60 13.75 -1.36 0.43
C THR A 60 12.30 -1.56 0.90
N TRP A 61 11.83 -2.80 0.89
CA TRP A 61 10.50 -3.15 1.38
C TRP A 61 10.29 -2.73 2.83
N ALA A 62 9.25 -1.93 3.09
CA ALA A 62 8.73 -1.63 4.41
C ALA A 62 7.46 -2.46 4.66
N HIS A 63 7.41 -3.08 5.85
CA HIS A 63 6.26 -3.89 6.31
C HIS A 63 6.30 -3.94 7.85
N PRO A 64 5.26 -4.48 8.54
CA PRO A 64 5.28 -4.58 9.98
C PRO A 64 6.54 -5.25 10.53
N GLY A 65 7.24 -4.58 11.44
CA GLY A 65 8.53 -5.01 12.01
C GLY A 65 9.76 -4.69 11.16
N GLN A 66 9.61 -4.13 9.96
CA GLN A 66 10.71 -3.68 9.11
C GLN A 66 10.39 -2.31 8.50
N GLN A 67 10.58 -1.25 9.27
CA GLN A 67 10.35 0.14 8.88
C GLN A 67 11.66 0.93 8.96
N ILE A 68 12.68 0.42 8.24
CA ILE A 68 14.07 0.91 8.33
C ILE A 68 14.19 2.28 7.67
N LEU A 69 14.85 3.21 8.34
CA LEU A 69 15.22 4.51 7.78
C LEU A 69 15.98 4.36 6.47
N PRO A 70 15.73 5.23 5.48
CA PRO A 70 16.64 5.36 4.34
C PRO A 70 18.06 5.68 4.79
N SER A 71 19.06 5.14 4.11
CA SER A 71 20.47 5.34 4.45
C SER A 71 20.88 6.82 4.50
N GLU A 72 20.29 7.63 3.62
CA GLU A 72 20.55 9.08 3.56
C GLU A 72 19.95 9.85 4.75
N TRP A 73 18.96 9.28 5.45
CA TRP A 73 18.25 9.92 6.56
C TRP A 73 18.75 9.47 7.94
N GLU A 74 19.65 8.46 8.00
CA GLU A 74 20.11 7.87 9.28
C GLU A 74 20.81 8.88 10.21
N SER A 75 21.46 9.92 9.66
CA SER A 75 22.17 10.94 10.43
C SER A 75 21.32 12.13 10.87
N LEU A 76 20.07 12.19 10.42
CA LEU A 76 19.17 13.31 10.72
C LEU A 76 18.68 13.25 12.18
N SER A 77 18.61 14.41 12.82
CA SER A 77 17.82 14.56 14.04
C SER A 77 16.33 14.37 13.75
N PHE A 78 15.52 14.15 14.77
CA PHE A 78 14.08 13.97 14.59
C PHE A 78 13.40 15.18 13.90
N GLU A 79 13.82 16.39 14.20
CA GLU A 79 13.27 17.60 13.54
C GLU A 79 13.68 17.66 12.06
N GLU A 80 14.94 17.38 11.75
CA GLU A 80 15.40 17.32 10.37
C GLU A 80 14.71 16.17 9.59
N LEU A 81 14.45 15.04 10.23
CA LEU A 81 13.72 13.92 9.63
C LEU A 81 12.29 14.31 9.26
N LYS A 82 11.60 15.10 10.08
CA LYS A 82 10.28 15.63 9.77
C LYS A 82 10.31 16.57 8.55
N GLU A 83 11.31 17.43 8.48
CA GLU A 83 11.50 18.36 7.34
C GLU A 83 11.80 17.59 6.05
N GLU A 84 12.65 16.57 6.13
CA GLU A 84 13.00 15.74 4.98
C GLU A 84 11.80 14.92 4.49
N LEU A 85 11.03 14.31 5.40
CA LEU A 85 9.78 13.61 5.07
C LEU A 85 8.79 14.54 4.36
N TYR A 86 8.61 15.76 4.89
CA TYR A 86 7.77 16.78 4.24
C TYR A 86 8.27 17.11 2.83
N SER A 87 9.57 17.35 2.68
CA SER A 87 10.20 17.69 1.40
C SER A 87 10.03 16.56 0.38
N HIS A 88 10.25 15.32 0.80
CA HIS A 88 10.10 14.13 -0.07
C HIS A 88 8.67 13.97 -0.56
N ILE A 89 7.67 14.11 0.32
CA ILE A 89 6.26 14.04 -0.08
C ILE A 89 5.88 15.23 -0.97
N ASN A 90 6.33 16.44 -0.63
CA ASN A 90 6.08 17.61 -1.45
C ASN A 90 6.66 17.46 -2.87
N GLN A 91 7.83 16.84 -3.01
CA GLN A 91 8.39 16.51 -4.31
C GLN A 91 7.49 15.53 -5.09
N ILE A 92 6.99 14.47 -4.46
CA ILE A 92 6.03 13.55 -5.08
C ILE A 92 4.80 14.31 -5.58
N MET A 93 4.25 15.17 -4.72
CA MET A 93 3.03 15.93 -5.03
C MET A 93 3.22 16.93 -6.16
N THR A 94 4.37 17.56 -6.27
CA THR A 94 4.65 18.60 -7.29
C THR A 94 5.13 18.03 -8.61
N GLU A 95 5.81 16.88 -8.62
CA GLU A 95 6.41 16.33 -9.82
C GLU A 95 5.67 15.13 -10.42
N ILE A 96 4.87 14.41 -9.61
CA ILE A 96 4.07 13.26 -10.06
C ILE A 96 2.58 13.62 -10.07
N GLU A 97 2.11 14.46 -9.11
CA GLU A 97 0.70 14.87 -8.98
C GLU A 97 -0.26 13.66 -8.91
N PRO A 98 -0.06 12.72 -7.97
CA PRO A 98 -0.87 11.51 -7.94
C PRO A 98 -2.31 11.77 -7.49
N GLU A 99 -3.26 10.97 -7.97
CA GLU A 99 -4.66 10.99 -7.52
C GLU A 99 -4.82 10.38 -6.13
N TYR A 100 -3.95 9.43 -5.78
CA TYR A 100 -3.89 8.78 -4.47
C TYR A 100 -2.46 8.76 -3.96
N ILE A 101 -2.27 9.04 -2.69
CA ILE A 101 -0.99 8.85 -2.01
C ILE A 101 -1.19 8.08 -0.71
N GLN A 102 -0.36 7.09 -0.48
CA GLN A 102 -0.36 6.31 0.76
C GLN A 102 0.81 6.78 1.62
N ILE A 103 0.56 7.18 2.85
CA ILE A 103 1.62 7.67 3.75
C ILE A 103 2.28 6.47 4.45
N GLY A 104 3.34 5.98 3.85
CA GLY A 104 4.04 4.75 4.27
C GLY A 104 3.36 3.47 3.81
N ASN A 105 3.97 2.32 4.05
CA ASN A 105 3.44 0.99 3.73
C ASN A 105 3.28 0.15 4.97
N GLU A 106 2.07 -0.37 5.23
CA GLU A 106 1.75 -1.24 6.37
C GLU A 106 2.30 -0.69 7.70
N ILE A 107 1.89 0.53 8.04
CA ILE A 107 2.46 1.33 9.13
C ILE A 107 1.85 1.04 10.52
N ASN A 108 1.11 -0.05 10.67
CA ASN A 108 0.46 -0.41 11.93
C ASN A 108 1.43 -0.85 13.06
N THR A 109 2.72 -0.93 12.79
CA THR A 109 3.77 -1.03 13.81
C THR A 109 4.63 0.24 13.91
N GLY A 110 4.43 1.18 12.98
CA GLY A 110 5.17 2.43 12.89
C GLY A 110 5.76 2.69 11.51
N VAL A 111 6.60 3.70 11.43
CA VAL A 111 7.32 4.14 10.23
C VAL A 111 8.68 4.73 10.63
N LEU A 112 9.69 4.64 9.77
CA LEU A 112 10.99 5.32 9.99
C LEU A 112 11.63 4.98 11.37
N PHE A 113 11.81 3.69 11.65
CA PHE A 113 12.39 3.23 12.92
C PHE A 113 13.82 3.74 13.12
N PRO A 114 14.19 4.11 14.40
CA PRO A 114 13.40 3.93 15.62
C PRO A 114 12.42 5.08 15.94
N HIS A 115 12.45 6.19 15.21
CA HIS A 115 11.72 7.42 15.56
C HIS A 115 10.20 7.25 15.55
N GLY A 116 9.67 6.59 14.53
CA GLY A 116 8.23 6.37 14.39
C GLY A 116 7.76 4.99 14.84
N ASP A 117 8.46 4.32 15.77
CA ASP A 117 7.99 3.09 16.41
C ASP A 117 6.79 3.41 17.30
N ILE A 118 5.63 2.87 16.96
CA ILE A 118 4.37 3.18 17.67
C ILE A 118 4.43 2.77 19.17
N VAL A 119 5.13 1.68 19.49
CA VAL A 119 5.19 1.16 20.85
C VAL A 119 6.08 2.03 21.73
N ASN A 120 7.23 2.44 21.23
CA ASN A 120 8.24 3.17 21.97
C ASN A 120 8.11 4.69 21.83
N HIS A 121 7.63 5.16 20.67
CA HIS A 121 7.56 6.58 20.32
C HIS A 121 6.23 6.98 19.65
N PRO A 122 5.04 6.71 20.27
CA PRO A 122 3.75 6.94 19.64
C PRO A 122 3.51 8.41 19.22
N ASN A 123 4.01 9.36 20.01
CA ASN A 123 3.88 10.79 19.66
C ASN A 123 4.73 11.16 18.45
N GLN A 124 5.96 10.65 18.37
CA GLN A 124 6.82 10.89 17.21
C GLN A 124 6.23 10.24 15.92
N PHE A 125 5.65 9.05 16.06
CA PHE A 125 4.90 8.43 14.96
C PHE A 125 3.79 9.35 14.45
N LEU A 126 2.94 9.88 15.33
CA LEU A 126 1.86 10.78 14.96
C LEU A 126 2.38 12.09 14.34
N GLU A 127 3.49 12.63 14.86
CA GLU A 127 4.12 13.82 14.27
C GLU A 127 4.60 13.55 12.83
N LEU A 128 5.26 12.41 12.57
CA LEU A 128 5.71 12.01 11.24
C LEU A 128 4.53 11.83 10.27
N ILE A 129 3.48 11.12 10.68
CA ILE A 129 2.29 10.93 9.84
C ILE A 129 1.61 12.27 9.53
N ASN A 130 1.41 13.12 10.54
CA ASN A 130 0.83 14.45 10.32
C ASN A 130 1.71 15.33 9.42
N GLN A 131 3.03 15.22 9.52
CA GLN A 131 3.94 15.95 8.63
C GLN A 131 3.78 15.53 7.17
N GLY A 132 3.66 14.21 6.93
CA GLY A 132 3.36 13.69 5.60
C GLY A 132 2.01 14.15 5.07
N VAL A 133 0.97 14.06 5.87
CA VAL A 133 -0.38 14.52 5.53
C VAL A 133 -0.39 16.01 5.20
N ASN A 134 0.28 16.83 6.02
CA ASN A 134 0.38 18.28 5.80
C ASN A 134 1.07 18.61 4.46
N ALA A 135 2.10 17.86 4.07
CA ALA A 135 2.76 18.06 2.78
C ALA A 135 1.80 17.81 1.61
N VAL A 136 0.95 16.79 1.70
CA VAL A 136 -0.09 16.50 0.70
C VAL A 136 -1.13 17.63 0.66
N ARG A 137 -1.73 17.96 1.81
CA ARG A 137 -2.81 18.96 1.90
C ARG A 137 -2.37 20.36 1.47
N ASN A 138 -1.11 20.72 1.75
CA ASN A 138 -0.54 22.00 1.30
C ASN A 138 -0.33 22.04 -0.23
N SER A 139 -0.19 20.89 -0.86
CA SER A 139 0.05 20.78 -2.30
C SER A 139 -1.24 20.56 -3.10
N SER A 140 -2.22 19.83 -2.55
CA SER A 140 -3.45 19.43 -3.26
C SER A 140 -4.62 19.21 -2.31
N SER A 141 -5.79 19.77 -2.65
CA SER A 141 -7.06 19.45 -2.01
C SER A 141 -7.76 18.21 -2.59
N GLU A 142 -7.34 17.75 -3.77
CA GLU A 142 -8.01 16.70 -4.54
C GLU A 142 -7.39 15.32 -4.32
N THR A 143 -6.09 15.27 -4.03
CA THR A 143 -5.37 14.01 -3.81
C THR A 143 -5.88 13.31 -2.56
N LYS A 144 -6.28 12.06 -2.70
CA LYS A 144 -6.77 11.22 -1.60
C LYS A 144 -5.61 10.61 -0.83
N ILE A 145 -5.64 10.77 0.49
CA ILE A 145 -4.64 10.22 1.41
C ILE A 145 -5.12 8.89 1.96
N ILE A 146 -4.27 7.87 1.86
CA ILE A 146 -4.51 6.52 2.36
C ILE A 146 -3.58 6.25 3.54
N LEU A 147 -4.11 5.77 4.66
CA LEU A 147 -3.31 5.12 5.71
C LEU A 147 -3.49 3.61 5.63
N HIS A 148 -2.40 2.86 5.70
CA HIS A 148 -2.36 1.45 5.35
C HIS A 148 -1.96 0.56 6.53
N CYS A 149 -2.82 -0.41 6.83
CA CYS A 149 -2.63 -1.42 7.88
C CYS A 149 -2.49 -2.82 7.26
N ALA A 150 -1.52 -3.61 7.73
CA ALA A 150 -1.39 -5.01 7.40
C ALA A 150 -2.42 -5.84 8.17
N GLY A 151 -3.35 -6.47 7.46
CA GLY A 151 -4.43 -7.25 8.05
C GLY A 151 -5.50 -6.40 8.76
N TYR A 152 -6.58 -7.05 9.13
CA TYR A 152 -7.70 -6.39 9.80
C TYR A 152 -7.72 -6.60 11.32
N GLU A 153 -7.02 -7.61 11.85
CA GLU A 153 -7.07 -7.97 13.28
C GLU A 153 -6.64 -6.83 14.24
N ALA A 154 -5.63 -6.04 13.86
CA ALA A 154 -5.16 -4.91 14.65
C ALA A 154 -5.62 -3.55 14.11
N SER A 155 -6.44 -3.53 13.06
CA SER A 155 -6.79 -2.32 12.33
C SER A 155 -7.63 -1.35 13.16
N GLU A 156 -8.59 -1.81 13.94
CA GLU A 156 -9.41 -0.94 14.81
C GLU A 156 -8.53 -0.18 15.83
N TRP A 157 -7.60 -0.88 16.48
CA TRP A 157 -6.67 -0.24 17.39
C TRP A 157 -5.79 0.80 16.68
N PHE A 158 -5.25 0.46 15.51
CA PHE A 158 -4.41 1.35 14.73
C PHE A 158 -5.17 2.60 14.26
N PHE A 159 -6.38 2.43 13.69
CA PHE A 159 -7.16 3.56 13.21
C PHE A 159 -7.73 4.42 14.34
N ASN A 160 -7.94 3.87 15.55
CA ASN A 160 -8.20 4.68 16.75
C ASN A 160 -7.01 5.56 17.11
N LEU A 161 -5.77 5.05 17.00
CA LEU A 161 -4.56 5.84 17.28
C LEU A 161 -4.41 7.03 16.32
N VAL A 162 -4.74 6.85 15.05
CA VAL A 162 -4.61 7.88 14.00
C VAL A 162 -5.93 8.61 13.69
N ASN A 163 -6.92 8.50 14.55
CA ASN A 163 -8.26 9.04 14.30
C ASN A 163 -8.30 10.57 14.09
N GLU A 164 -7.38 11.30 14.71
CA GLU A 164 -7.28 12.78 14.57
C GLU A 164 -6.44 13.20 13.33
N VAL A 165 -5.86 12.26 12.60
CA VAL A 165 -5.09 12.53 11.37
C VAL A 165 -6.06 12.79 10.21
N ASP A 166 -5.77 13.80 9.38
CA ASP A 166 -6.59 14.15 8.21
C ASP A 166 -6.28 13.26 7.00
N TYR A 167 -6.77 12.01 7.02
CA TYR A 167 -6.71 11.10 5.88
C TYR A 167 -8.10 10.79 5.32
N ASP A 168 -8.18 10.26 4.11
CA ASP A 168 -9.44 10.01 3.39
C ASP A 168 -9.87 8.54 3.42
N ILE A 169 -8.93 7.60 3.28
CA ILE A 169 -9.21 6.19 2.99
C ILE A 169 -8.43 5.28 3.93
N ILE A 170 -9.08 4.26 4.43
CA ILE A 170 -8.47 3.14 5.15
C ILE A 170 -8.00 2.11 4.13
N GLY A 171 -6.69 1.85 4.07
CA GLY A 171 -6.10 0.78 3.28
C GLY A 171 -5.81 -0.46 4.13
N ILE A 172 -6.19 -1.62 3.64
CA ILE A 172 -5.96 -2.91 4.32
C ILE A 172 -5.24 -3.88 3.39
N SER A 173 -4.17 -4.52 3.85
CA SER A 173 -3.66 -5.73 3.21
C SER A 173 -4.50 -6.93 3.62
N TYR A 174 -4.99 -7.69 2.66
CA TYR A 174 -5.66 -8.95 2.92
C TYR A 174 -5.03 -10.09 2.12
N TYR A 175 -4.39 -11.00 2.83
CA TYR A 175 -3.85 -12.24 2.27
C TYR A 175 -4.41 -13.43 3.06
N PRO A 176 -5.16 -14.36 2.44
CA PRO A 176 -5.72 -15.53 3.15
C PRO A 176 -4.68 -16.34 3.93
N LYS A 177 -3.43 -16.28 3.50
CA LYS A 177 -2.28 -16.90 4.15
C LYS A 177 -2.05 -16.41 5.58
N TRP A 178 -2.26 -15.12 5.85
CA TRP A 178 -1.89 -14.46 7.11
C TRP A 178 -3.08 -13.85 7.86
N HIS A 179 -4.14 -13.48 7.15
CA HIS A 179 -5.22 -12.64 7.69
C HIS A 179 -6.55 -13.38 7.75
N GLY A 180 -6.54 -14.72 7.85
CA GLY A 180 -7.76 -15.53 7.90
C GLY A 180 -8.33 -15.88 6.53
N LYS A 181 -9.20 -16.89 6.51
CA LYS A 181 -9.74 -17.50 5.28
C LYS A 181 -11.24 -17.29 5.10
N SER A 182 -11.88 -16.56 5.98
CA SER A 182 -13.30 -16.25 5.91
C SER A 182 -13.51 -14.87 5.29
N LEU A 183 -14.09 -14.83 4.10
CA LEU A 183 -14.51 -13.56 3.49
C LEU A 183 -15.68 -12.91 4.23
N GLU A 184 -16.53 -13.71 4.91
CA GLU A 184 -17.63 -13.20 5.75
C GLU A 184 -17.10 -12.46 7.00
N GLU A 185 -16.05 -13.01 7.65
CA GLU A 185 -15.40 -12.32 8.76
C GLU A 185 -14.72 -11.03 8.27
N LEU A 186 -14.03 -11.09 7.14
CA LEU A 186 -13.42 -9.91 6.52
C LEU A 186 -14.48 -8.83 6.24
N GLU A 187 -15.61 -9.19 5.62
CA GLU A 187 -16.72 -8.27 5.34
C GLU A 187 -17.24 -7.60 6.63
N GLY A 188 -17.44 -8.40 7.69
CA GLY A 188 -17.86 -7.89 8.99
C GLY A 188 -16.88 -6.87 9.56
N GLU A 189 -15.59 -7.18 9.54
CA GLU A 189 -14.54 -6.29 10.07
C GLU A 189 -14.38 -5.01 9.23
N LEU A 190 -14.41 -5.11 7.91
CA LEU A 190 -14.33 -3.91 7.04
C LEU A 190 -15.58 -3.03 7.21
N SER A 191 -16.76 -3.62 7.35
CA SER A 191 -18.01 -2.89 7.62
C SER A 191 -17.94 -2.16 8.97
N ASN A 192 -17.42 -2.82 10.02
CA ASN A 192 -17.19 -2.21 11.33
C ASN A 192 -16.22 -1.02 11.24
N LEU A 193 -15.09 -1.20 10.55
CA LEU A 193 -14.11 -0.12 10.35
C LEU A 193 -14.72 1.08 9.62
N SER A 194 -15.41 0.83 8.50
CA SER A 194 -16.09 1.91 7.77
C SER A 194 -17.11 2.64 8.63
N GLY A 195 -17.92 1.90 9.39
CA GLY A 195 -18.93 2.46 10.30
C GLY A 195 -18.33 3.27 11.46
N ASN A 196 -17.28 2.75 12.10
CA ASN A 196 -16.64 3.37 13.26
C ASN A 196 -15.88 4.66 12.90
N PHE A 197 -15.23 4.69 11.74
CA PHE A 197 -14.37 5.81 11.33
C PHE A 197 -15.01 6.71 10.27
N GLY A 198 -16.12 6.32 9.64
CA GLY A 198 -16.77 7.09 8.58
C GLY A 198 -15.90 7.26 7.34
N LYS A 199 -15.01 6.30 7.05
CA LYS A 199 -14.05 6.35 5.94
C LYS A 199 -14.37 5.29 4.88
N GLU A 200 -13.97 5.57 3.65
CA GLU A 200 -13.93 4.55 2.61
C GLU A 200 -12.87 3.50 2.93
N ILE A 201 -13.15 2.24 2.58
CA ILE A 201 -12.22 1.12 2.74
C ILE A 201 -11.68 0.71 1.37
N LEU A 202 -10.41 0.34 1.35
CA LEU A 202 -9.72 -0.15 0.16
C LEU A 202 -8.85 -1.35 0.53
N ILE A 203 -9.00 -2.45 -0.17
CA ILE A 203 -8.01 -3.54 -0.11
C ILE A 203 -6.79 -3.09 -0.91
N ALA A 204 -5.77 -2.63 -0.18
CA ALA A 204 -4.55 -2.07 -0.74
C ALA A 204 -3.63 -3.14 -1.33
N GLU A 205 -3.64 -4.34 -0.72
CA GLU A 205 -2.85 -5.48 -1.16
C GLU A 205 -3.61 -6.78 -0.98
N THR A 206 -3.50 -7.63 -1.99
CA THR A 206 -3.91 -9.04 -1.91
C THR A 206 -3.15 -9.86 -2.95
N ALA A 207 -3.09 -11.17 -2.75
CA ALA A 207 -2.63 -12.12 -3.77
C ALA A 207 -3.39 -13.43 -3.65
N TYR A 208 -3.71 -14.01 -4.80
CA TYR A 208 -4.27 -15.34 -4.90
C TYR A 208 -3.70 -16.06 -6.15
N PRO A 209 -3.24 -17.32 -6.06
CA PRO A 209 -2.57 -17.97 -7.17
C PRO A 209 -3.57 -18.58 -8.15
N PHE A 210 -3.25 -18.55 -9.42
CA PHE A 210 -3.93 -19.35 -10.46
C PHE A 210 -3.28 -20.72 -10.69
N THR A 211 -2.14 -20.97 -10.03
CA THR A 211 -1.39 -22.24 -10.06
C THR A 211 -0.45 -22.30 -8.86
N LEU A 212 -0.13 -23.48 -8.38
CA LEU A 212 0.94 -23.70 -7.41
C LEU A 212 2.28 -24.00 -8.09
N GLY A 213 2.29 -24.09 -9.41
CA GLY A 213 3.53 -24.29 -10.20
C GLY A 213 4.41 -23.04 -10.15
N TRP A 214 5.72 -23.26 -10.13
CA TRP A 214 6.72 -22.22 -10.18
C TRP A 214 7.04 -21.85 -11.62
N ASN A 215 7.13 -20.57 -11.89
CA ASN A 215 7.43 -20.05 -13.23
C ASN A 215 8.85 -19.47 -13.33
N ASP A 216 9.46 -19.19 -12.21
CA ASP A 216 10.80 -18.63 -12.08
C ASP A 216 11.53 -19.18 -10.84
N TRP A 217 12.62 -18.59 -10.46
CA TRP A 217 13.45 -18.99 -9.31
C TRP A 217 13.05 -18.33 -7.99
N THR A 218 12.03 -17.48 -7.98
CA THR A 218 11.54 -16.81 -6.78
C THR A 218 10.44 -17.60 -6.10
N ASN A 219 10.32 -17.46 -4.78
CA ASN A 219 9.23 -18.04 -4.02
C ASN A 219 7.95 -17.23 -4.23
N ASN A 220 6.85 -17.89 -4.58
CA ASN A 220 5.54 -17.27 -4.61
C ASN A 220 5.09 -16.91 -3.18
N ILE A 221 4.57 -15.70 -2.98
CA ILE A 221 4.00 -15.25 -1.70
C ILE A 221 2.89 -16.20 -1.25
N VAL A 222 2.00 -16.56 -2.19
CA VAL A 222 0.92 -17.55 -1.99
C VAL A 222 1.17 -18.70 -2.96
N GLY A 223 1.82 -19.77 -2.49
CA GLY A 223 2.34 -20.84 -3.34
C GLY A 223 2.13 -22.26 -2.79
N LEU A 224 1.34 -22.43 -1.72
CA LEU A 224 1.06 -23.73 -1.10
C LEU A 224 -0.45 -23.92 -0.91
N ASP A 225 -0.91 -25.18 -0.89
CA ASP A 225 -2.32 -25.52 -0.65
C ASP A 225 -2.84 -24.94 0.69
N GLU A 226 -2.00 -24.94 1.71
CA GLU A 226 -2.35 -24.36 3.03
C GLU A 226 -2.57 -22.84 3.02
N HIS A 227 -2.12 -22.16 1.97
CA HIS A 227 -2.36 -20.72 1.79
C HIS A 227 -3.73 -20.40 1.16
N LEU A 228 -4.42 -21.43 0.64
CA LEU A 228 -5.66 -21.29 -0.10
C LEU A 228 -6.89 -21.36 0.79
N ILE A 229 -7.99 -20.84 0.29
CA ILE A 229 -9.34 -21.04 0.83
C ILE A 229 -9.96 -22.22 0.07
N LEU A 230 -9.78 -23.42 0.58
CA LEU A 230 -10.28 -24.65 -0.03
C LEU A 230 -11.54 -25.15 0.68
N PRO A 231 -12.47 -25.79 -0.04
CA PRO A 231 -12.43 -26.11 -1.48
C PRO A 231 -12.90 -25.01 -2.43
N ASP A 232 -13.30 -23.83 -1.92
CA ASP A 232 -14.05 -22.80 -2.67
C ASP A 232 -13.20 -22.15 -3.77
N TYR A 233 -11.92 -21.89 -3.49
CA TYR A 233 -11.01 -21.23 -4.43
C TYR A 233 -9.73 -22.05 -4.64
N PRO A 234 -9.76 -23.10 -5.49
CA PRO A 234 -8.54 -23.85 -5.81
C PRO A 234 -7.56 -22.99 -6.64
N ALA A 235 -6.25 -23.35 -6.61
CA ALA A 235 -5.21 -22.67 -7.40
C ALA A 235 -5.35 -22.97 -8.90
N THR A 236 -6.37 -22.41 -9.50
CA THR A 236 -6.68 -22.46 -10.94
C THR A 236 -7.04 -21.06 -11.44
N PRO A 237 -6.97 -20.77 -12.75
CA PRO A 237 -7.41 -19.49 -13.29
C PRO A 237 -8.87 -19.15 -12.90
N GLU A 238 -9.73 -20.16 -12.79
CA GLU A 238 -11.11 -19.97 -12.37
C GLU A 238 -11.21 -19.69 -10.86
N GLY A 239 -10.48 -20.44 -10.02
CA GLY A 239 -10.44 -20.20 -8.58
C GLY A 239 -9.91 -18.83 -8.23
N GLN A 240 -8.81 -18.38 -8.85
CA GLN A 240 -8.30 -17.02 -8.69
C GLN A 240 -9.34 -15.97 -9.09
N ARG A 241 -9.96 -16.14 -10.28
CA ARG A 241 -11.00 -15.20 -10.74
C ARG A 241 -12.18 -15.13 -9.77
N ASN A 242 -12.64 -16.27 -9.26
CA ASN A 242 -13.76 -16.32 -8.32
C ASN A 242 -13.39 -15.65 -6.98
N PHE A 243 -12.19 -15.92 -6.45
CA PHE A 243 -11.69 -15.25 -5.25
C PHE A 243 -11.67 -13.72 -5.42
N ILE A 244 -11.09 -13.22 -6.51
CA ILE A 244 -11.00 -11.75 -6.76
C ILE A 244 -12.41 -11.16 -6.96
N ARG A 245 -13.32 -11.87 -7.63
CA ARG A 245 -14.70 -11.42 -7.79
C ARG A 245 -15.41 -11.30 -6.44
N ASP A 246 -15.28 -12.33 -5.60
CA ASP A 246 -16.00 -12.39 -4.33
C ASP A 246 -15.35 -11.43 -3.29
N LEU A 247 -14.02 -11.32 -3.28
CA LEU A 247 -13.32 -10.30 -2.49
C LEU A 247 -13.76 -8.86 -2.86
N LYS A 248 -14.13 -8.62 -4.09
CA LYS A 248 -14.59 -7.30 -4.56
C LYS A 248 -16.00 -6.95 -4.06
N THR A 249 -16.75 -7.92 -3.54
CA THR A 249 -18.10 -7.73 -3.00
C THR A 249 -18.11 -7.60 -1.48
N VAL A 250 -16.98 -7.88 -0.85
CA VAL A 250 -16.69 -7.61 0.57
C VAL A 250 -16.47 -6.11 0.79
#